data_ba041f5bfd3d96b8c9ebc0f8f2063356
#
_entry.id   ba041f5bfd3d96b8c9ebc0f8f2063356
#
_cell.length_a   1.000
_cell.length_b   1.000
_cell.length_c   1.000
_cell.angle_alpha   90.00
_cell.angle_beta   90.00
_cell.angle_gamma   90.00
#
_symmetry.space_group_name_H-M   'P 1'
#
loop_
_entity.id
_entity.type
_entity.pdbx_description
1 polymer ?
#
loop_
_entity_poly.entity_id
_entity_poly.type
_entity_poly.pdbx_seq_one_letter_code
_entity_poly.pdbx_strand_id
1 'polypeptide(L)'
;TFTATASAVDYFEMHNGTGGVELHSEGTSADVNITLAPKGDGLVLAPSGYDMSGGAGEAFVTKDYVDGSTAGSDDRVLRTSFAANGSSSFTVGTVANVSGKSYYVCKVTAKVTTAFVGADELIISDGTNTLMGANDADLSEGGIYVVELGYETATAGGATISASIQNGGASASPSTGNVIVTAEYKQI
;
A
#
# COMPACT_ATOMS: atom_id res chain seq x y z
N THR A 1 -41.08 -2.27 -12.27
CA THR A 1 -41.75 -3.34 -13.00
C THR A 1 -40.78 -4.50 -13.06
N PHE A 2 -41.08 -5.62 -12.45
CA PHE A 2 -40.33 -6.85 -12.58
C PHE A 2 -40.90 -7.62 -13.77
N THR A 3 -40.06 -7.97 -14.71
CA THR A 3 -40.47 -8.81 -15.86
C THR A 3 -39.86 -10.18 -15.66
N ALA A 4 -40.67 -11.17 -15.38
CA ALA A 4 -40.25 -12.57 -15.35
C ALA A 4 -40.44 -13.20 -16.74
N THR A 5 -39.50 -13.96 -17.20
CA THR A 5 -39.63 -14.80 -18.38
C THR A 5 -40.34 -16.09 -17.98
N ALA A 6 -41.40 -16.48 -18.69
CA ALA A 6 -42.28 -17.60 -18.35
C ALA A 6 -41.64 -18.99 -18.25
N SER A 7 -40.35 -19.12 -18.58
CA SER A 7 -39.54 -20.35 -18.47
C SER A 7 -38.26 -20.15 -17.65
N ALA A 8 -38.14 -19.07 -16.89
CA ALA A 8 -36.98 -18.86 -16.05
C ALA A 8 -36.97 -19.88 -14.90
N VAL A 9 -35.91 -20.67 -14.83
CA VAL A 9 -35.67 -21.62 -13.73
C VAL A 9 -34.89 -20.97 -12.58
N ASP A 10 -34.25 -19.83 -12.88
CA ASP A 10 -33.51 -19.02 -11.94
C ASP A 10 -34.23 -17.68 -11.77
N TYR A 11 -34.33 -17.22 -10.57
CA TYR A 11 -35.03 -15.98 -10.23
C TYR A 11 -34.37 -15.24 -9.06
N PHE A 12 -34.81 -14.05 -8.88
CA PHE A 12 -34.35 -13.15 -7.84
C PHE A 12 -35.43 -12.95 -6.83
N GLU A 13 -35.11 -13.06 -5.56
CA GLU A 13 -36.03 -12.89 -4.45
C GLU A 13 -35.53 -11.84 -3.44
N MET A 14 -36.47 -11.04 -2.91
CA MET A 14 -36.19 -10.12 -1.82
C MET A 14 -36.73 -10.68 -0.53
N HIS A 15 -35.88 -10.98 0.42
CA HIS A 15 -36.23 -11.40 1.76
C HIS A 15 -36.14 -10.24 2.76
N ASN A 16 -37.09 -10.18 3.68
CA ASN A 16 -37.01 -9.30 4.84
C ASN A 16 -36.69 -10.15 6.07
N GLY A 17 -35.41 -10.34 6.31
CA GLY A 17 -34.92 -11.09 7.47
C GLY A 17 -34.74 -10.24 8.72
N THR A 18 -34.38 -10.86 9.82
CA THR A 18 -34.10 -10.19 11.11
C THR A 18 -32.87 -9.27 11.05
N GLY A 19 -32.02 -9.43 10.02
CA GLY A 19 -30.81 -8.63 9.79
C GLY A 19 -31.00 -7.52 8.76
N GLY A 20 -32.14 -7.41 8.09
CA GLY A 20 -32.40 -6.44 7.02
C GLY A 20 -33.06 -7.04 5.79
N VAL A 21 -33.02 -6.29 4.68
CA VAL A 21 -33.51 -6.76 3.39
C VAL A 21 -32.38 -7.46 2.65
N GLU A 22 -32.62 -8.68 2.25
CA GLU A 22 -31.66 -9.53 1.54
C GLU A 22 -32.10 -9.74 0.10
N LEU A 23 -31.14 -9.78 -0.81
CA LEU A 23 -31.32 -10.09 -2.22
C LEU A 23 -30.73 -11.48 -2.49
N HIS A 24 -31.59 -12.44 -2.83
CA HIS A 24 -31.21 -13.80 -3.12
C HIS A 24 -31.35 -14.11 -4.62
N SER A 25 -30.38 -14.79 -5.17
CA SER A 25 -30.52 -15.49 -6.44
C SER A 25 -30.91 -16.93 -6.15
N GLU A 26 -32.05 -17.36 -6.68
CA GLU A 26 -32.59 -18.69 -6.50
C GLU A 26 -32.74 -19.38 -7.85
N GLY A 27 -32.70 -20.71 -7.86
CA GLY A 27 -32.87 -21.47 -9.08
C GLY A 27 -32.34 -22.88 -8.99
N THR A 28 -32.38 -23.58 -10.11
CA THR A 28 -31.89 -24.97 -10.25
C THR A 28 -30.47 -25.05 -10.82
N SER A 29 -29.91 -23.90 -11.23
CA SER A 29 -28.52 -23.83 -11.72
C SER A 29 -27.55 -23.90 -10.55
N ALA A 30 -26.38 -24.53 -10.74
CA ALA A 30 -25.36 -24.65 -9.70
C ALA A 30 -24.78 -23.29 -9.33
N ASP A 31 -24.73 -22.36 -10.29
CA ASP A 31 -24.21 -21.00 -10.12
C ASP A 31 -25.19 -20.00 -10.72
N VAL A 32 -25.75 -19.11 -9.89
CA VAL A 32 -26.63 -18.03 -10.31
C VAL A 32 -26.01 -16.68 -9.96
N ASN A 33 -25.80 -15.85 -10.96
CA ASN A 33 -25.19 -14.54 -10.79
C ASN A 33 -26.22 -13.42 -10.64
N ILE A 34 -26.00 -12.50 -9.70
CA ILE A 34 -26.73 -11.24 -9.63
C ILE A 34 -25.89 -10.18 -10.33
N THR A 35 -26.40 -9.61 -11.42
CA THR A 35 -25.75 -8.51 -12.13
C THR A 35 -26.45 -7.20 -11.81
N LEU A 36 -25.73 -6.26 -11.21
CA LEU A 36 -26.18 -4.90 -10.98
C LEU A 36 -25.57 -3.99 -12.05
N ALA A 37 -26.38 -3.58 -13.03
CA ALA A 37 -25.94 -2.76 -14.15
C ALA A 37 -26.56 -1.35 -14.07
N PRO A 38 -25.89 -0.35 -13.50
CA PRO A 38 -26.36 1.02 -13.52
C PRO A 38 -26.46 1.55 -14.94
N LYS A 39 -27.39 2.46 -15.19
CA LYS A 39 -27.55 3.09 -16.50
C LYS A 39 -26.59 4.26 -16.67
N GLY A 40 -25.91 4.31 -17.81
CA GLY A 40 -24.96 5.40 -18.14
C GLY A 40 -23.76 5.40 -17.18
N ASP A 41 -23.39 6.57 -16.67
CA ASP A 41 -22.29 6.75 -15.73
C ASP A 41 -22.70 6.49 -14.26
N GLY A 42 -23.83 5.83 -14.04
CA GLY A 42 -24.30 5.45 -12.70
C GLY A 42 -23.35 4.47 -12.03
N LEU A 43 -23.33 4.46 -10.70
CA LEU A 43 -22.50 3.59 -9.88
C LEU A 43 -23.37 2.77 -8.93
N VAL A 44 -22.91 1.56 -8.59
CA VAL A 44 -23.42 0.83 -7.44
C VAL A 44 -22.63 1.32 -6.22
N LEU A 45 -23.28 2.07 -5.34
CA LEU A 45 -22.62 2.72 -4.21
C LEU A 45 -22.96 2.04 -2.90
N ALA A 46 -21.95 1.81 -2.07
CA ALA A 46 -22.16 1.55 -0.65
C ALA A 46 -22.38 2.88 0.09
N PRO A 47 -23.24 2.94 1.12
CA PRO A 47 -23.40 4.13 1.92
C PRO A 47 -22.10 4.60 2.55
N SER A 48 -21.92 5.92 2.70
CA SER A 48 -20.76 6.46 3.41
C SER A 48 -20.77 5.98 4.88
N GLY A 49 -19.61 5.53 5.36
CA GLY A 49 -19.49 4.97 6.72
C GLY A 49 -19.80 3.48 6.83
N TYR A 50 -20.05 2.79 5.72
CA TYR A 50 -20.19 1.34 5.72
C TYR A 50 -18.80 0.69 5.90
N ASP A 51 -18.61 0.05 7.04
CA ASP A 51 -17.39 -0.68 7.34
C ASP A 51 -17.49 -2.12 6.81
N MET A 52 -16.71 -2.41 5.78
CA MET A 52 -16.61 -3.75 5.18
C MET A 52 -15.45 -4.56 5.75
N SER A 53 -14.72 -4.03 6.75
CA SER A 53 -13.52 -4.66 7.31
C SER A 53 -13.81 -5.91 8.16
N GLY A 54 -15.05 -6.09 8.63
CA GLY A 54 -15.46 -7.20 9.50
C GLY A 54 -16.09 -8.40 8.81
N GLY A 55 -16.29 -8.35 7.50
CA GLY A 55 -16.92 -9.44 6.74
C GLY A 55 -15.93 -10.52 6.35
N ALA A 56 -16.23 -11.76 6.73
CA ALA A 56 -15.46 -12.92 6.29
C ALA A 56 -15.62 -13.15 4.78
N GLY A 57 -14.87 -12.45 3.96
CA GLY A 57 -14.67 -12.78 2.54
C GLY A 57 -15.81 -12.48 1.56
N GLU A 58 -16.91 -11.89 2.00
CA GLU A 58 -18.16 -11.81 1.21
C GLU A 58 -18.66 -10.39 0.91
N ALA A 59 -17.79 -9.38 1.09
CA ALA A 59 -18.18 -7.99 0.88
C ALA A 59 -18.03 -7.54 -0.58
N PHE A 60 -18.88 -6.61 -1.03
CA PHE A 60 -18.65 -5.88 -2.27
C PHE A 60 -17.34 -5.11 -2.20
N VAL A 61 -16.44 -5.42 -3.09
CA VAL A 61 -15.17 -4.72 -3.20
C VAL A 61 -15.37 -3.47 -4.04
N THR A 62 -15.14 -2.29 -3.46
CA THR A 62 -15.19 -1.04 -4.23
C THR A 62 -14.00 -0.95 -5.18
N LYS A 63 -14.13 -0.16 -6.25
CA LYS A 63 -13.02 0.11 -7.17
C LYS A 63 -11.79 0.63 -6.43
N ASP A 64 -11.98 1.53 -5.46
CA ASP A 64 -10.88 2.08 -4.67
C ASP A 64 -10.18 1.02 -3.81
N TYR A 65 -10.92 0.05 -3.27
CA TYR A 65 -10.33 -1.08 -2.58
C TYR A 65 -9.57 -1.98 -3.56
N VAL A 66 -10.15 -2.27 -4.72
CA VAL A 66 -9.46 -3.01 -5.76
C VAL A 66 -8.23 -2.24 -6.25
N ASP A 67 -8.33 -0.97 -6.55
CA ASP A 67 -7.23 -0.13 -7.00
C ASP A 67 -6.18 0.07 -5.89
N GLY A 68 -6.59 0.12 -4.63
CA GLY A 68 -5.69 0.27 -3.47
C GLY A 68 -5.08 -1.05 -2.98
N SER A 69 -5.78 -2.16 -3.14
CA SER A 69 -5.27 -3.50 -2.78
C SER A 69 -4.63 -4.24 -3.93
N THR A 70 -4.72 -3.66 -5.15
CA THR A 70 -4.57 -4.39 -6.34
C THR A 70 -3.26 -4.96 -6.58
N ALA A 71 -3.37 -6.00 -6.62
CA ALA A 71 -3.74 -6.88 -7.67
C ALA A 71 -3.50 -6.33 -9.08
N GLY A 72 -2.49 -5.63 -9.41
CA GLY A 72 -2.22 -5.21 -10.78
C GLY A 72 -1.16 -4.13 -10.88
N SER A 73 -0.90 -3.40 -9.84
CA SER A 73 0.32 -2.62 -9.76
C SER A 73 1.40 -3.49 -9.11
N ASP A 74 2.30 -4.02 -9.91
CA ASP A 74 3.54 -4.62 -9.41
C ASP A 74 4.39 -3.59 -8.65
N ASP A 75 4.05 -2.31 -8.80
CA ASP A 75 4.71 -1.18 -8.15
C ASP A 75 4.05 -0.86 -6.80
N ARG A 76 4.83 -0.90 -5.75
CA ARG A 76 4.42 -0.58 -4.39
C ARG A 76 5.32 0.48 -3.80
N VAL A 77 4.75 1.30 -2.90
CA VAL A 77 5.45 2.43 -2.31
C VAL A 77 5.37 2.38 -0.79
N LEU A 78 6.53 2.38 -0.14
CA LEU A 78 6.66 2.66 1.27
C LEU A 78 7.07 4.12 1.44
N ARG A 79 6.42 4.84 2.36
CA ARG A 79 6.70 6.24 2.60
C ARG A 79 6.58 6.57 4.08
N THR A 80 7.57 7.28 4.59
CA THR A 80 7.55 7.82 5.95
C THR A 80 8.07 9.25 5.97
N SER A 81 7.65 10.01 6.97
CA SER A 81 8.23 11.31 7.30
C SER A 81 8.86 11.21 8.69
N PHE A 82 10.13 11.57 8.80
CA PHE A 82 10.85 11.60 10.06
C PHE A 82 11.22 13.02 10.41
N ALA A 83 10.72 13.49 11.54
CA ALA A 83 11.18 14.70 12.19
C ALA A 83 12.20 14.31 13.28
N ALA A 84 13.33 14.98 13.30
CA ALA A 84 14.40 14.72 14.27
C ALA A 84 13.88 14.86 15.71
N ASN A 85 14.13 13.83 16.51
CA ASN A 85 13.62 13.69 17.89
C ASN A 85 14.68 13.11 18.83
N GLY A 86 15.95 13.18 18.45
CA GLY A 86 17.06 12.56 19.19
C GLY A 86 17.28 11.08 18.85
N SER A 87 16.54 10.52 17.91
CA SER A 87 16.78 9.16 17.40
C SER A 87 17.77 9.17 16.23
N SER A 88 18.63 8.16 16.20
CA SER A 88 19.58 7.94 15.09
C SER A 88 19.04 7.02 14.01
N SER A 89 17.81 6.54 14.13
CA SER A 89 17.21 5.63 13.13
C SER A 89 15.69 5.69 13.17
N PHE A 90 15.07 5.29 12.05
CA PHE A 90 13.63 5.15 11.92
C PHE A 90 13.25 4.08 10.88
N THR A 91 12.03 3.58 10.96
CA THR A 91 11.49 2.63 9.99
C THR A 91 10.81 3.39 8.84
N VAL A 92 11.14 3.03 7.60
CA VAL A 92 10.47 3.52 6.39
C VAL A 92 9.18 2.72 6.16
N GLY A 93 9.24 1.41 6.33
CA GLY A 93 8.10 0.52 6.20
C GLY A 93 8.52 -0.93 6.09
N THR A 94 7.54 -1.81 5.91
CA THR A 94 7.77 -3.25 5.73
C THR A 94 7.29 -3.68 4.35
N VAL A 95 8.13 -4.37 3.60
CA VAL A 95 7.79 -4.96 2.32
C VAL A 95 6.71 -6.01 2.51
N ALA A 96 5.70 -6.03 1.65
CA ALA A 96 4.65 -7.04 1.71
C ALA A 96 5.24 -8.46 1.69
N ASN A 97 4.58 -9.39 2.37
CA ASN A 97 4.98 -10.80 2.36
C ASN A 97 3.85 -11.65 1.78
N VAL A 98 3.92 -11.91 0.48
CA VAL A 98 2.97 -12.79 -0.22
C VAL A 98 3.71 -14.04 -0.65
N SER A 99 3.17 -15.20 -0.30
CA SER A 99 3.79 -16.49 -0.60
C SER A 99 4.02 -16.68 -2.10
N GLY A 100 5.22 -17.14 -2.46
CA GLY A 100 5.61 -17.40 -3.84
C GLY A 100 5.96 -16.16 -4.65
N LYS A 101 6.10 -14.99 -4.02
CA LYS A 101 6.47 -13.74 -4.67
C LYS A 101 7.88 -13.30 -4.30
N SER A 102 8.57 -12.70 -5.28
CA SER A 102 9.84 -12.02 -5.10
C SER A 102 9.63 -10.50 -5.10
N TYR A 103 10.49 -9.78 -4.41
CA TYR A 103 10.40 -8.33 -4.27
C TYR A 103 11.72 -7.68 -4.63
N TYR A 104 11.65 -6.52 -5.27
CA TYR A 104 12.83 -5.73 -5.67
C TYR A 104 12.57 -4.27 -5.37
N VAL A 105 13.39 -3.66 -4.52
CA VAL A 105 13.38 -2.21 -4.37
C VAL A 105 14.04 -1.62 -5.61
N CYS A 106 13.30 -0.83 -6.36
CA CYS A 106 13.76 -0.25 -7.62
C CYS A 106 14.21 1.20 -7.50
N LYS A 107 13.71 1.91 -6.49
CA LYS A 107 14.07 3.29 -6.27
C LYS A 107 13.91 3.70 -4.82
N VAL A 108 14.82 4.51 -4.34
CA VAL A 108 14.73 5.18 -3.03
C VAL A 108 14.87 6.68 -3.24
N THR A 109 13.97 7.45 -2.61
CA THR A 109 14.00 8.90 -2.62
C THR A 109 14.03 9.44 -1.20
N ALA A 110 14.97 10.31 -0.91
CA ALA A 110 15.01 11.09 0.32
C ALA A 110 14.79 12.58 0.00
N LYS A 111 13.75 13.16 0.57
CA LYS A 111 13.47 14.60 0.46
C LYS A 111 13.71 15.27 1.81
N VAL A 112 14.81 15.98 1.93
CA VAL A 112 15.12 16.80 3.11
C VAL A 112 14.31 18.09 3.01
N THR A 113 13.33 18.26 3.88
CA THR A 113 12.45 19.44 3.91
C THR A 113 12.93 20.48 4.91
N THR A 114 13.69 20.04 5.92
CA THR A 114 14.39 20.89 6.87
C THR A 114 15.75 20.25 7.12
N ALA A 115 16.82 21.01 6.92
CA ALA A 115 18.18 20.56 7.15
C ALA A 115 18.38 20.06 8.59
N PHE A 116 19.17 19.01 8.74
CA PHE A 116 19.51 18.46 10.03
C PHE A 116 20.69 19.21 10.64
N VAL A 117 20.66 19.39 11.96
CA VAL A 117 21.79 19.94 12.72
C VAL A 117 22.51 18.79 13.40
N GLY A 118 23.79 18.63 13.07
CA GLY A 118 24.63 17.57 13.63
C GLY A 118 24.44 16.20 12.96
N ALA A 119 23.93 16.18 11.74
CA ALA A 119 23.87 15.00 10.88
C ALA A 119 23.95 15.43 9.42
N ASP A 120 24.69 14.69 8.64
CA ASP A 120 24.96 14.93 7.20
C ASP A 120 24.64 13.72 6.31
N GLU A 121 24.56 12.54 6.87
CA GLU A 121 24.44 11.30 6.11
C GLU A 121 23.14 10.53 6.42
N LEU A 122 22.54 9.92 5.41
CA LEU A 122 21.38 9.04 5.51
C LEU A 122 21.70 7.70 4.83
N ILE A 123 21.60 6.63 5.60
CA ILE A 123 21.74 5.27 5.06
C ILE A 123 20.37 4.58 5.13
N ILE A 124 19.94 4.00 4.03
CA ILE A 124 18.69 3.23 3.94
C ILE A 124 19.04 1.79 3.58
N SER A 125 18.46 0.83 4.32
CA SER A 125 18.74 -0.60 4.19
C SER A 125 17.47 -1.43 4.36
N ASP A 126 17.43 -2.61 3.72
CA ASP A 126 16.42 -3.65 3.94
C ASP A 126 16.83 -4.69 5.00
N GLY A 127 17.93 -4.41 5.72
CA GLY A 127 18.54 -5.30 6.71
C GLY A 127 19.61 -6.22 6.13
N THR A 128 19.66 -6.41 4.82
CA THR A 128 20.68 -7.19 4.11
C THR A 128 21.48 -6.33 3.15
N ASN A 129 20.80 -5.46 2.43
CA ASN A 129 21.37 -4.62 1.38
C ASN A 129 21.29 -3.15 1.76
N THR A 130 22.32 -2.38 1.39
CA THR A 130 22.26 -0.92 1.42
C THR A 130 21.55 -0.44 0.15
N LEU A 131 20.44 0.26 0.33
CA LEU A 131 19.60 0.77 -0.75
C LEU A 131 19.93 2.23 -1.10
N MET A 132 20.40 2.99 -0.11
CA MET A 132 20.95 4.34 -0.25
C MET A 132 22.14 4.45 0.72
N GLY A 133 23.30 4.76 0.23
CA GLY A 133 24.53 4.87 1.02
C GLY A 133 24.72 6.26 1.64
N ALA A 134 25.71 6.39 2.52
CA ALA A 134 26.01 7.61 3.25
C ALA A 134 26.24 8.84 2.36
N ASN A 135 26.84 8.63 1.18
CA ASN A 135 27.18 9.72 0.24
C ASN A 135 26.08 10.03 -0.79
N ASP A 136 24.95 9.32 -0.73
CA ASP A 136 23.87 9.48 -1.71
C ASP A 136 22.88 10.58 -1.32
N ALA A 137 22.88 11.02 -0.05
CA ALA A 137 22.02 12.08 0.46
C ALA A 137 22.74 12.91 1.51
N ASP A 138 22.67 14.24 1.37
CA ASP A 138 23.17 15.20 2.36
C ASP A 138 22.02 15.73 3.21
N LEU A 139 22.02 15.35 4.48
CA LEU A 139 21.00 15.80 5.43
C LEU A 139 21.23 17.23 5.93
N SER A 140 22.45 17.78 5.81
CA SER A 140 22.78 19.13 6.23
C SER A 140 22.21 20.23 5.34
N GLU A 141 21.68 19.83 4.17
CA GLU A 141 21.06 20.73 3.20
C GLU A 141 19.67 20.26 2.80
N GLY A 142 18.78 21.21 2.47
CA GLY A 142 17.48 20.92 1.90
C GLY A 142 17.62 20.40 0.44
N GLY A 143 16.98 19.29 0.10
CA GLY A 143 17.13 18.73 -1.23
C GLY A 143 16.29 17.48 -1.47
N ILE A 144 16.37 16.98 -2.71
CA ILE A 144 15.78 15.70 -3.10
C ILE A 144 16.91 14.84 -3.66
N TYR A 145 17.11 13.70 -3.03
CA TYR A 145 18.13 12.72 -3.36
C TYR A 145 17.46 11.45 -3.85
N VAL A 146 17.92 10.90 -4.96
CA VAL A 146 17.28 9.75 -5.61
C VAL A 146 18.35 8.71 -5.95
N VAL A 147 18.12 7.47 -5.54
CA VAL A 147 18.91 6.31 -5.94
C VAL A 147 18.00 5.35 -6.71
N GLU A 148 18.37 5.07 -7.95
CA GLU A 148 17.72 4.05 -8.77
C GLU A 148 18.53 2.77 -8.72
N LEU A 149 17.93 1.68 -8.24
CA LEU A 149 18.60 0.43 -7.91
C LEU A 149 18.49 -0.63 -9.03
N GLY A 150 17.61 -0.41 -10.01
CA GLY A 150 17.29 -1.46 -10.97
C GLY A 150 16.62 -2.67 -10.32
N TYR A 151 16.72 -3.84 -10.96
CA TYR A 151 16.13 -5.11 -10.47
C TYR A 151 17.18 -6.09 -9.97
N GLU A 152 18.36 -5.62 -9.63
CA GLU A 152 19.52 -6.51 -9.35
C GLU A 152 19.50 -7.05 -7.91
N THR A 153 18.84 -6.35 -6.98
CA THR A 153 18.87 -6.69 -5.57
C THR A 153 17.49 -7.11 -5.08
N ALA A 154 17.32 -8.40 -4.85
CA ALA A 154 16.08 -8.92 -4.27
C ALA A 154 15.98 -8.57 -2.79
N THR A 155 14.83 -8.07 -2.39
CA THR A 155 14.46 -7.81 -0.99
C THR A 155 13.51 -8.90 -0.52
N ALA A 156 13.74 -9.45 0.67
CA ALA A 156 12.87 -10.49 1.23
C ALA A 156 11.46 -9.93 1.50
N GLY A 157 10.44 -10.75 1.23
CA GLY A 157 9.08 -10.45 1.70
C GLY A 157 9.05 -10.37 3.22
N GLY A 158 8.42 -9.33 3.75
CA GLY A 158 8.41 -9.04 5.19
C GLY A 158 9.67 -8.31 5.69
N ALA A 159 10.64 -8.00 4.84
CA ALA A 159 11.79 -7.20 5.22
C ALA A 159 11.38 -5.79 5.65
N THR A 160 11.97 -5.31 6.72
CA THR A 160 11.78 -3.94 7.18
C THR A 160 12.82 -3.04 6.52
N ILE A 161 12.36 -2.05 5.77
CA ILE A 161 13.23 -1.00 5.27
C ILE A 161 13.40 0.04 6.37
N SER A 162 14.64 0.23 6.78
CA SER A 162 15.02 1.15 7.85
C SER A 162 16.01 2.20 7.35
N ALA A 163 16.03 3.34 8.02
CA ALA A 163 16.97 4.41 7.80
C ALA A 163 17.81 4.67 9.04
N SER A 164 19.09 4.95 8.87
CA SER A 164 19.99 5.39 9.92
C SER A 164 20.59 6.75 9.56
N ILE A 165 20.75 7.58 10.58
CA ILE A 165 21.25 8.95 10.47
C ILE A 165 22.65 8.97 11.04
N GLN A 166 23.60 9.56 10.30
CA GLN A 166 25.00 9.62 10.66
C GLN A 166 25.58 11.03 10.50
N ASN A 167 26.75 11.22 11.07
CA ASN A 167 27.59 12.39 10.90
C ASN A 167 29.05 11.93 10.79
N GLY A 168 29.63 12.07 9.60
CA GLY A 168 31.00 11.63 9.31
C GLY A 168 31.21 10.15 9.59
N GLY A 169 30.22 9.28 9.25
CA GLY A 169 30.25 7.83 9.44
C GLY A 169 29.90 7.35 10.84
N ALA A 170 29.63 8.24 11.79
CA ALA A 170 29.20 7.90 13.15
C ALA A 170 27.70 8.11 13.33
N SER A 171 27.04 7.24 14.11
CA SER A 171 25.61 7.38 14.44
C SER A 171 25.33 8.74 15.06
N ALA A 172 24.38 9.47 14.52
CA ALA A 172 23.99 10.81 14.96
C ALA A 172 22.54 10.79 15.48
N SER A 173 22.28 11.59 16.51
CA SER A 173 20.96 11.72 17.14
C SER A 173 20.50 13.19 17.08
N PRO A 174 20.11 13.70 15.90
CA PRO A 174 19.77 15.09 15.72
C PRO A 174 18.46 15.44 16.42
N SER A 175 18.37 16.69 16.90
CA SER A 175 17.14 17.25 17.51
C SER A 175 16.38 18.19 16.56
N THR A 176 16.97 18.50 15.40
CA THR A 176 16.39 19.39 14.38
C THR A 176 16.61 18.78 13.02
N GLY A 177 15.63 18.86 12.17
CA GLY A 177 15.64 18.36 10.80
C GLY A 177 14.36 17.59 10.45
N ASN A 178 14.08 17.48 9.17
CA ASN A 178 12.97 16.67 8.67
C ASN A 178 13.29 16.10 7.30
N VAL A 179 13.05 14.79 7.13
CA VAL A 179 13.21 14.08 5.86
C VAL A 179 11.98 13.22 5.59
N ILE A 180 11.57 13.19 4.34
CA ILE A 180 10.57 12.25 3.83
C ILE A 180 11.30 11.21 3.00
N VAL A 181 11.19 9.95 3.39
CA VAL A 181 11.77 8.82 2.65
C VAL A 181 10.67 8.04 1.95
N THR A 182 10.92 7.72 0.69
CA THR A 182 10.05 6.89 -0.14
C THR A 182 10.87 5.75 -0.72
N ALA A 183 10.42 4.52 -0.59
CA ALA A 183 10.99 3.35 -1.24
C ALA A 183 9.95 2.73 -2.16
N GLU A 184 10.24 2.71 -3.45
CA GLU A 184 9.41 2.08 -4.49
C GLU A 184 9.93 0.66 -4.73
N TYR A 185 9.06 -0.33 -4.66
CA TYR A 185 9.42 -1.72 -4.89
C TYR A 185 8.42 -2.42 -5.78
N LYS A 186 8.91 -3.41 -6.53
CA LYS A 186 8.09 -4.27 -7.38
C LYS A 186 7.96 -5.66 -6.80
N GLN A 187 6.80 -6.25 -7.03
CA GLN A 187 6.50 -7.63 -6.73
C GLN A 187 6.47 -8.41 -8.05
N ILE A 188 7.17 -9.53 -8.14
CA ILE A 188 7.23 -10.41 -9.31
C ILE A 188 6.76 -11.82 -8.94
#